data_79f3508d794c6427fed1ae770fb6b553
#
_entry.id   79f3508d794c6427fed1ae770fb6b553
#
_cell.length_a   1.000
_cell.length_b   1.000
_cell.length_c   1.000
_cell.angle_alpha   90.00
_cell.angle_beta   90.00
_cell.angle_gamma   90.00
#
_symmetry.space_group_name_H-M   'P 1'
#
loop_
_entity.id
_entity.type
_entity.pdbx_description
1 polymer ?
#
loop_
_entity_poly.entity_id
_entity_poly.type
_entity_poly.pdbx_seq_one_letter_code
_entity_poly.pdbx_strand_id
1 'polypeptide(L)'
;ATVLRSHDSNALQGLATYMDTHTVSARDSAEVEHLDVLIVGAGLSGIGAAWHLQKNCPGKRYAIVEARAASGGTWDLFRYPGVRSDSDMYTLGYRFRPWKDARAIADGPAILSYIREVASDHGIDRRIRYWHRVIGASWSTPDARWTVELERGPERERAFISCGFLWMCSGYYRYEKGYVPEFAGIDDYKGQVVHPQHWPEDLDFAAKKVVVI
;
A
#
# COMPACT_ATOMS: atom_id res chain seq x y z
N ALA A 1 7.73 30.54 -37.94
CA ALA A 1 7.92 31.76 -37.17
C ALA A 1 6.56 32.20 -36.63
N THR A 2 6.24 31.86 -35.38
CA THR A 2 5.03 32.38 -34.71
C THR A 2 5.51 33.04 -33.42
N VAL A 3 5.31 34.35 -33.38
CA VAL A 3 5.65 35.23 -32.26
C VAL A 3 4.59 35.04 -31.17
N LEU A 4 4.99 34.61 -30.01
CA LEU A 4 4.17 34.66 -28.79
C LEU A 4 4.31 36.04 -28.16
N ARG A 5 3.21 36.79 -28.15
CA ARG A 5 3.12 38.05 -27.39
C ARG A 5 2.92 37.76 -25.91
N SER A 6 3.71 38.45 -25.11
CA SER A 6 3.56 38.59 -23.67
C SER A 6 2.23 39.26 -23.31
N HIS A 7 1.43 38.63 -22.47
CA HIS A 7 0.54 39.25 -21.47
C HIS A 7 -0.16 38.15 -20.70
N ASP A 8 0.39 37.92 -19.48
CA ASP A 8 -0.44 37.57 -18.32
C ASP A 8 0.43 37.58 -17.06
N SER A 9 0.60 38.78 -16.52
CA SER A 9 1.25 38.97 -15.20
C SER A 9 0.42 38.42 -14.02
N ASN A 10 -0.80 37.97 -14.24
CA ASN A 10 -1.67 37.41 -13.20
C ASN A 10 -1.45 35.90 -12.93
N ALA A 11 -0.82 35.17 -13.85
CA ALA A 11 -0.55 33.74 -13.64
C ALA A 11 0.63 33.50 -12.66
N LEU A 12 1.57 34.43 -12.59
CA LEU A 12 2.72 34.33 -11.68
C LEU A 12 2.39 34.73 -10.24
N GLN A 13 1.39 35.58 -10.02
CA GLN A 13 0.94 35.92 -8.68
C GLN A 13 0.13 34.78 -8.02
N GLY A 14 -0.60 33.99 -8.78
CA GLY A 14 -1.32 32.81 -8.28
C GLY A 14 -0.40 31.68 -7.84
N LEU A 15 0.74 31.49 -8.49
CA LEU A 15 1.74 30.47 -8.13
C LEU A 15 2.55 30.86 -6.88
N ALA A 16 2.83 32.15 -6.69
CA ALA A 16 3.52 32.63 -5.48
C ALA A 16 2.63 32.50 -4.23
N THR A 17 1.32 32.71 -4.36
CA THR A 17 0.37 32.58 -3.24
C THR A 17 0.10 31.11 -2.86
N TYR A 18 0.27 30.16 -3.80
CA TYR A 18 0.10 28.72 -3.51
C TYR A 18 1.30 28.10 -2.79
N MET A 19 2.48 28.69 -2.93
CA MET A 19 3.70 28.21 -2.25
C MET A 19 3.86 28.69 -0.80
N ASP A 20 3.09 29.70 -0.38
CA ASP A 20 3.28 30.36 0.94
C ASP A 20 2.30 29.90 2.02
N THR A 21 1.35 28.98 1.73
CA THR A 21 0.33 28.54 2.69
C THR A 21 0.60 27.18 3.34
N HIS A 22 1.74 26.54 3.09
CA HIS A 22 2.16 25.31 3.78
C HIS A 22 3.34 25.53 4.73
N THR A 23 3.41 26.70 5.38
CA THR A 23 4.17 26.79 6.61
C THR A 23 3.46 25.96 7.67
N VAL A 24 4.00 24.77 7.95
CA VAL A 24 3.64 23.95 9.10
C VAL A 24 3.65 24.89 10.34
N SER A 25 2.48 25.13 10.88
CA SER A 25 2.32 25.96 12.07
C SER A 25 3.23 25.43 13.17
N ALA A 26 4.07 26.27 13.74
CA ALA A 26 5.03 25.97 14.80
C ALA A 26 4.38 25.52 16.15
N ARG A 27 3.15 25.01 16.13
CA ARG A 27 2.38 24.59 17.31
C ARG A 27 2.37 23.08 17.59
N ASP A 28 2.90 22.23 16.69
CA ASP A 28 3.08 20.80 16.93
C ASP A 28 4.55 20.40 16.81
N SER A 29 5.41 20.94 17.68
CA SER A 29 6.79 20.46 17.85
C SER A 29 6.84 19.18 18.73
N ALA A 30 5.96 18.23 18.51
CA ALA A 30 6.25 16.86 18.80
C ALA A 30 7.43 16.47 17.87
N GLU A 31 8.53 16.07 18.46
CA GLU A 31 9.74 15.71 17.72
C GLU A 31 9.38 14.66 16.65
N VAL A 32 9.46 15.06 15.37
CA VAL A 32 9.12 14.17 14.25
C VAL A 32 10.07 12.99 14.27
N GLU A 33 9.54 11.78 14.48
CA GLU A 33 10.34 10.58 14.50
C GLU A 33 11.16 10.45 13.22
N HIS A 34 12.47 10.18 13.36
CA HIS A 34 13.36 9.94 12.23
C HIS A 34 13.75 8.47 12.15
N LEU A 35 13.63 7.88 10.97
CA LEU A 35 14.04 6.51 10.63
C LEU A 35 15.10 6.55 9.52
N ASP A 36 15.98 5.55 9.48
CA ASP A 36 16.88 5.41 8.33
C ASP A 36 16.08 5.01 7.09
N VAL A 37 15.11 4.09 7.25
CA VAL A 37 14.26 3.59 6.15
C VAL A 37 12.80 3.53 6.58
N LEU A 38 11.90 4.05 5.76
CA LEU A 38 10.46 3.83 5.89
C LEU A 38 9.97 2.98 4.72
N ILE A 39 9.39 1.83 5.01
CA ILE A 39 8.80 0.93 4.02
C ILE A 39 7.29 1.17 4.02
N VAL A 40 6.70 1.38 2.83
CA VAL A 40 5.27 1.63 2.67
C VAL A 40 4.57 0.40 2.09
N GLY A 41 3.75 -0.25 2.90
CA GLY A 41 3.01 -1.46 2.57
C GLY A 41 3.60 -2.73 3.19
N ALA A 42 2.74 -3.52 3.85
CA ALA A 42 3.07 -4.79 4.51
C ALA A 42 2.60 -6.01 3.69
N GLY A 43 2.66 -5.93 2.38
CA GLY A 43 2.47 -7.05 1.45
C GLY A 43 3.75 -7.85 1.24
N LEU A 44 3.71 -8.75 0.23
CA LEU A 44 4.86 -9.58 -0.15
C LEU A 44 6.14 -8.75 -0.31
N SER A 45 6.08 -7.64 -1.06
CA SER A 45 7.23 -6.80 -1.34
C SER A 45 7.80 -6.14 -0.09
N GLY A 46 6.94 -5.58 0.79
CA GLY A 46 7.39 -4.90 2.01
C GLY A 46 8.02 -5.84 3.04
N ILE A 47 7.46 -7.05 3.20
CA ILE A 47 8.05 -8.07 4.07
C ILE A 47 9.42 -8.53 3.52
N GLY A 48 9.52 -8.76 2.20
CA GLY A 48 10.78 -9.09 1.56
C GLY A 48 11.82 -7.98 1.68
N ALA A 49 11.43 -6.72 1.47
CA ALA A 49 12.29 -5.55 1.66
C ALA A 49 12.84 -5.46 3.09
N ALA A 50 11.98 -5.65 4.08
CA ALA A 50 12.38 -5.64 5.49
C ALA A 50 13.38 -6.75 5.82
N TRP A 51 13.17 -7.96 5.32
CA TRP A 51 14.12 -9.05 5.51
C TRP A 51 15.49 -8.73 4.92
N HIS A 52 15.53 -8.25 3.67
CA HIS A 52 16.78 -7.85 3.02
C HIS A 52 17.48 -6.72 3.76
N LEU A 53 16.72 -5.75 4.27
CA LEU A 53 17.25 -4.65 5.06
C LEU A 53 17.89 -5.15 6.37
N GLN A 54 17.20 -5.99 7.14
CA GLN A 54 17.73 -6.60 8.35
C GLN A 54 19.01 -7.40 8.08
N LYS A 55 19.03 -8.17 6.98
CA LYS A 55 20.15 -9.04 6.63
C LYS A 55 21.39 -8.27 6.18
N ASN A 56 21.19 -7.23 5.35
CA ASN A 56 22.31 -6.55 4.67
C ASN A 56 22.68 -5.21 5.34
N CYS A 57 21.78 -4.63 6.14
CA CYS A 57 21.97 -3.37 6.83
C CYS A 57 21.49 -3.43 8.28
N PRO A 58 22.05 -4.32 9.13
CA PRO A 58 21.49 -4.66 10.46
C PRO A 58 21.46 -3.50 11.45
N GLY A 59 22.27 -2.45 11.22
CA GLY A 59 22.28 -1.25 12.07
C GLY A 59 21.23 -0.21 11.73
N LYS A 60 20.42 -0.39 10.67
CA LYS A 60 19.45 0.59 10.21
C LYS A 60 18.13 0.49 10.97
N ARG A 61 17.65 1.64 11.46
CA ARG A 61 16.32 1.76 12.07
C ARG A 61 15.28 1.86 10.98
N TYR A 62 14.27 0.99 11.02
CA TYR A 62 13.20 1.03 10.04
C TYR A 62 11.84 0.72 10.66
N ALA A 63 10.79 1.11 9.97
CA ALA A 63 9.42 0.67 10.19
C ALA A 63 8.75 0.36 8.85
N ILE A 64 7.71 -0.47 8.91
CA ILE A 64 6.76 -0.66 7.82
C ILE A 64 5.48 0.05 8.21
N VAL A 65 4.94 0.88 7.34
CA VAL A 65 3.61 1.48 7.52
C VAL A 65 2.62 0.78 6.60
N GLU A 66 1.48 0.38 7.18
CA GLU A 66 0.41 -0.33 6.47
C GLU A 66 -0.91 0.41 6.71
N ALA A 67 -1.60 0.75 5.63
CA ALA A 67 -2.86 1.49 5.72
C ALA A 67 -4.01 0.68 6.33
N ARG A 68 -3.96 -0.64 6.22
CA ARG A 68 -4.99 -1.57 6.66
C ARG A 68 -4.70 -2.12 8.06
N ALA A 69 -5.65 -2.89 8.59
CA ALA A 69 -5.54 -3.56 9.89
C ALA A 69 -4.65 -4.81 9.88
N ALA A 70 -4.26 -5.30 8.70
CA ALA A 70 -3.58 -6.57 8.54
C ALA A 70 -2.52 -6.54 7.45
N SER A 71 -1.48 -7.34 7.62
CA SER A 71 -0.46 -7.62 6.61
C SER A 71 -0.93 -8.66 5.59
N GLY A 72 -0.25 -8.71 4.43
CA GLY A 72 -0.51 -9.66 3.37
C GLY A 72 -0.85 -9.01 2.03
N GLY A 73 -1.18 -7.72 2.03
CA GLY A 73 -1.45 -6.96 0.81
C GLY A 73 -2.57 -7.57 -0.03
N THR A 74 -2.30 -7.87 -1.30
CA THR A 74 -3.23 -8.52 -2.24
C THR A 74 -3.86 -9.78 -1.67
N TRP A 75 -3.08 -10.61 -0.98
CA TRP A 75 -3.52 -11.92 -0.48
C TRP A 75 -4.41 -11.83 0.77
N ASP A 76 -4.41 -10.70 1.46
CA ASP A 76 -5.36 -10.39 2.52
C ASP A 76 -6.60 -9.64 1.99
N LEU A 77 -6.46 -8.90 0.88
CA LEU A 77 -7.55 -8.12 0.29
C LEU A 77 -8.56 -9.01 -0.43
N PHE A 78 -8.09 -9.89 -1.33
CA PHE A 78 -8.97 -10.72 -2.16
C PHE A 78 -9.31 -12.03 -1.45
N ARG A 79 -10.63 -12.27 -1.27
CA ARG A 79 -11.16 -13.42 -0.53
C ARG A 79 -12.23 -14.18 -1.31
N TYR A 80 -12.38 -13.90 -2.61
CA TYR A 80 -13.35 -14.61 -3.43
C TYR A 80 -12.99 -16.10 -3.56
N PRO A 81 -13.97 -16.99 -3.74
CA PRO A 81 -13.75 -18.42 -3.86
C PRO A 81 -12.80 -18.77 -4.99
N GLY A 82 -11.81 -19.60 -4.70
CA GLY A 82 -10.83 -20.05 -5.67
C GLY A 82 -9.70 -19.06 -5.98
N VAL A 83 -9.59 -17.96 -5.21
CA VAL A 83 -8.43 -17.05 -5.34
C VAL A 83 -7.13 -17.82 -5.17
N ARG A 84 -6.21 -17.67 -6.14
CA ARG A 84 -4.94 -18.39 -6.19
C ARG A 84 -3.90 -17.58 -6.94
N SER A 85 -2.63 -18.00 -6.87
CA SER A 85 -1.61 -17.45 -7.75
C SER A 85 -1.85 -17.85 -9.20
N ASP A 86 -1.51 -16.97 -10.11
CA ASP A 86 -1.45 -17.19 -11.56
C ASP A 86 -0.05 -17.65 -12.02
N SER A 87 0.96 -17.48 -11.16
CA SER A 87 2.31 -17.97 -11.32
C SER A 87 2.65 -19.01 -10.24
N ASP A 88 3.68 -19.80 -10.48
CA ASP A 88 4.14 -20.80 -9.52
C ASP A 88 4.78 -20.15 -8.28
N MET A 89 4.64 -20.80 -7.14
CA MET A 89 5.17 -20.33 -5.86
C MET A 89 6.69 -20.45 -5.75
N TYR A 90 7.35 -21.23 -6.60
CA TYR A 90 8.82 -21.30 -6.63
C TYR A 90 9.41 -20.01 -7.21
N THR A 91 8.65 -19.33 -8.07
CA THR A 91 8.99 -18.00 -8.61
C THR A 91 8.46 -16.87 -7.72
N LEU A 92 7.22 -16.97 -7.23
CA LEU A 92 6.58 -15.92 -6.39
C LEU A 92 7.18 -15.86 -4.99
N GLY A 93 7.58 -17.02 -4.43
CA GLY A 93 8.11 -17.11 -3.07
C GLY A 93 9.47 -16.45 -2.91
N TYR A 94 9.82 -16.15 -1.66
CA TYR A 94 11.11 -15.55 -1.35
C TYR A 94 12.25 -16.55 -1.56
N ARG A 95 13.33 -16.15 -2.20
CA ARG A 95 14.52 -16.97 -2.38
C ARG A 95 15.14 -17.43 -1.03
N PHE A 96 15.03 -16.63 0.00
CA PHE A 96 15.55 -16.93 1.34
C PHE A 96 14.62 -17.84 2.16
N ARG A 97 13.35 -17.99 1.75
CA ARG A 97 12.35 -18.89 2.31
C ARG A 97 11.63 -19.62 1.16
N PRO A 98 12.27 -20.64 0.54
CA PRO A 98 11.66 -21.34 -0.59
C PRO A 98 10.31 -21.96 -0.23
N TRP A 99 9.40 -21.98 -1.18
CA TRP A 99 8.12 -22.66 -1.07
C TRP A 99 8.34 -24.17 -0.95
N LYS A 100 7.67 -24.83 0.00
CA LYS A 100 7.87 -26.25 0.31
C LYS A 100 6.66 -27.13 0.03
N ASP A 101 5.48 -26.57 -0.20
CA ASP A 101 4.29 -27.34 -0.57
C ASP A 101 4.46 -27.92 -1.97
N ALA A 102 3.92 -29.12 -2.19
CA ALA A 102 3.97 -29.78 -3.49
C ALA A 102 3.15 -29.09 -4.58
N ARG A 103 2.16 -28.28 -4.18
CA ARG A 103 1.35 -27.50 -5.12
C ARG A 103 2.09 -26.25 -5.55
N ALA A 104 2.49 -26.22 -6.80
CA ALA A 104 3.18 -25.06 -7.39
C ALA A 104 2.26 -23.81 -7.45
N ILE A 105 1.00 -24.02 -7.83
CA ILE A 105 -0.03 -22.96 -7.82
C ILE A 105 -0.77 -23.03 -6.50
N ALA A 106 -0.54 -22.04 -5.64
CA ALA A 106 -1.10 -22.01 -4.29
C ALA A 106 -2.39 -21.19 -4.23
N ASP A 107 -3.30 -21.57 -3.33
CA ASP A 107 -4.47 -20.77 -3.00
C ASP A 107 -4.10 -19.53 -2.16
N GLY A 108 -4.98 -18.52 -2.19
CA GLY A 108 -4.76 -17.26 -1.50
C GLY A 108 -4.46 -17.41 0.00
N PRO A 109 -5.22 -18.21 0.76
CA PRO A 109 -4.96 -18.45 2.17
C PRO A 109 -3.57 -19.04 2.45
N ALA A 110 -3.09 -19.98 1.62
CA ALA A 110 -1.75 -20.57 1.78
C ALA A 110 -0.65 -19.53 1.54
N ILE A 111 -0.82 -18.67 0.54
CA ILE A 111 0.12 -17.57 0.26
C ILE A 111 0.12 -16.55 1.40
N LEU A 112 -1.07 -16.20 1.90
CA LEU A 112 -1.20 -15.28 3.03
C LEU A 112 -0.50 -15.82 4.29
N SER A 113 -0.70 -17.11 4.61
CA SER A 113 -0.02 -17.79 5.71
C SER A 113 1.49 -17.72 5.55
N TYR A 114 1.99 -18.08 4.36
CA TYR A 114 3.40 -18.01 4.03
C TYR A 114 4.02 -16.63 4.26
N ILE A 115 3.36 -15.56 3.82
CA ILE A 115 3.84 -14.18 4.01
C ILE A 115 3.90 -13.83 5.50
N ARG A 116 2.85 -14.18 6.26
CA ARG A 116 2.74 -13.90 7.70
C ARG A 116 3.74 -14.71 8.53
N GLU A 117 3.95 -15.97 8.17
CA GLU A 117 4.97 -16.81 8.79
C GLU A 117 6.38 -16.22 8.60
N VAL A 118 6.71 -15.79 7.38
CA VAL A 118 7.99 -15.12 7.12
C VAL A 118 8.14 -13.86 7.98
N ALA A 119 7.10 -13.04 8.09
CA ALA A 119 7.14 -11.84 8.91
C ALA A 119 7.37 -12.17 10.39
N SER A 120 6.69 -13.19 10.91
CA SER A 120 6.80 -13.64 12.31
C SER A 120 8.15 -14.29 12.62
N ASP A 121 8.60 -15.23 11.77
CA ASP A 121 9.86 -15.96 11.96
C ASP A 121 11.09 -15.03 12.02
N HIS A 122 10.99 -13.87 11.39
CA HIS A 122 12.06 -12.89 11.36
C HIS A 122 11.78 -11.64 12.22
N GLY A 123 10.71 -11.63 13.02
CA GLY A 123 10.33 -10.51 13.90
C GLY A 123 9.99 -9.22 13.13
N ILE A 124 9.65 -9.34 11.83
CA ILE A 124 9.28 -8.20 10.98
C ILE A 124 7.89 -7.72 11.36
N ASP A 125 7.00 -8.61 11.78
CA ASP A 125 5.66 -8.33 12.27
C ASP A 125 5.64 -7.23 13.34
N ARG A 126 6.62 -7.21 14.23
CA ARG A 126 6.79 -6.22 15.30
C ARG A 126 7.20 -4.82 14.79
N ARG A 127 7.59 -4.71 13.54
CA ARG A 127 7.98 -3.47 12.86
C ARG A 127 6.87 -2.89 12.01
N ILE A 128 5.72 -3.59 11.88
CA ILE A 128 4.58 -3.13 11.11
C ILE A 128 3.70 -2.23 11.98
N ARG A 129 3.44 -1.05 11.46
CA ARG A 129 2.50 -0.07 12.03
C ARG A 129 1.24 -0.10 11.19
N TYR A 130 0.24 -0.78 11.67
CA TYR A 130 -1.07 -0.84 11.04
C TYR A 130 -1.84 0.47 11.21
N TRP A 131 -2.85 0.68 10.36
CA TRP A 131 -3.63 1.92 10.35
C TRP A 131 -2.78 3.17 10.16
N HIS A 132 -1.70 3.08 9.38
CA HIS A 132 -0.85 4.19 9.01
C HIS A 132 -0.87 4.34 7.49
N ARG A 133 -1.69 5.25 7.00
CA ARG A 133 -1.86 5.52 5.58
C ARG A 133 -0.99 6.70 5.16
N VAL A 134 -0.08 6.48 4.25
CA VAL A 134 0.70 7.56 3.63
C VAL A 134 -0.21 8.36 2.70
N ILE A 135 -0.27 9.68 2.91
CA ILE A 135 -1.06 10.61 2.11
C ILE A 135 -0.19 11.62 1.34
N GLY A 136 1.07 11.79 1.76
CA GLY A 136 2.02 12.66 1.09
C GLY A 136 3.46 12.34 1.47
N ALA A 137 4.40 12.72 0.61
CA ALA A 137 5.82 12.65 0.90
C ALA A 137 6.57 13.76 0.16
N SER A 138 7.46 14.45 0.85
CA SER A 138 8.28 15.55 0.33
C SER A 138 9.75 15.30 0.59
N TRP A 139 10.59 15.55 -0.40
CA TRP A 139 12.03 15.45 -0.28
C TRP A 139 12.66 16.81 -0.01
N SER A 140 13.58 16.87 0.94
CA SER A 140 14.45 18.03 1.18
C SER A 140 15.88 17.69 0.80
N THR A 141 16.40 18.31 -0.24
CA THR A 141 17.80 18.13 -0.66
C THR A 141 18.80 18.70 0.35
N PRO A 142 18.57 19.89 0.94
CA PRO A 142 19.46 20.42 1.97
C PRO A 142 19.57 19.51 3.20
N ASP A 143 18.47 18.89 3.62
CA ASP A 143 18.43 18.01 4.81
C ASP A 143 18.68 16.54 4.46
N ALA A 144 18.76 16.20 3.17
CA ALA A 144 18.91 14.84 2.64
C ALA A 144 17.92 13.84 3.27
N ARG A 145 16.62 14.23 3.36
CA ARG A 145 15.58 13.42 3.99
C ARG A 145 14.20 13.58 3.36
N TRP A 146 13.40 12.57 3.51
CA TRP A 146 11.96 12.60 3.27
C TRP A 146 11.22 13.05 4.52
N THR A 147 10.18 13.84 4.33
CA THR A 147 9.10 14.04 5.30
C THR A 147 7.85 13.37 4.74
N VAL A 148 7.36 12.38 5.46
CA VAL A 148 6.20 11.56 5.05
C VAL A 148 5.02 11.93 5.93
N GLU A 149 3.93 12.33 5.30
CA GLU A 149 2.67 12.65 5.94
C GLU A 149 1.77 11.42 5.95
N LEU A 150 1.15 11.14 7.10
CA LEU A 150 0.36 9.95 7.38
C LEU A 150 -0.99 10.33 7.99
N GLU A 151 -2.00 9.54 7.68
CA GLU A 151 -3.19 9.39 8.51
C GLU A 151 -3.00 8.18 9.41
N ARG A 152 -3.20 8.35 10.72
CA ARG A 152 -3.00 7.33 11.74
C ARG A 152 -4.29 6.99 12.46
N GLY A 153 -4.54 5.70 12.66
CA GLY A 153 -5.69 5.19 13.41
C GLY A 153 -7.03 5.35 12.70
N PRO A 154 -8.13 4.89 13.33
CA PRO A 154 -9.49 4.99 12.80
C PRO A 154 -9.94 6.44 12.58
N GLU A 155 -9.50 7.34 13.45
CA GLU A 155 -9.83 8.77 13.43
C GLU A 155 -9.03 9.55 12.38
N ARG A 156 -8.12 8.89 11.65
CA ARG A 156 -7.26 9.50 10.63
C ARG A 156 -6.48 10.71 11.14
N GLU A 157 -5.93 10.57 12.34
CA GLU A 157 -5.10 11.62 12.94
C GLU A 157 -3.87 11.86 12.06
N ARG A 158 -3.58 13.12 11.73
CA ARG A 158 -2.38 13.48 10.97
C ARG A 158 -1.13 13.25 11.79
N ALA A 159 -0.14 12.61 11.18
CA ALA A 159 1.17 12.34 11.76
C ALA A 159 2.26 12.49 10.71
N PHE A 160 3.48 12.70 11.17
CA PHE A 160 4.65 12.85 10.29
C PHE A 160 5.76 11.92 10.74
N ILE A 161 6.45 11.33 9.77
CA ILE A 161 7.69 10.56 9.96
C ILE A 161 8.71 11.10 8.98
N SER A 162 9.95 11.32 9.43
CA SER A 162 11.06 11.61 8.53
C SER A 162 11.90 10.36 8.29
N CYS A 163 12.48 10.22 7.10
CA CYS A 163 13.38 9.11 6.82
C CYS A 163 14.44 9.47 5.78
N GLY A 164 15.59 8.79 5.87
CA GLY A 164 16.65 8.94 4.86
C GLY A 164 16.31 8.23 3.55
N PHE A 165 15.58 7.10 3.62
CA PHE A 165 15.16 6.32 2.44
C PHE A 165 13.69 5.94 2.55
N LEU A 166 12.91 6.29 1.52
CA LEU A 166 11.50 5.92 1.40
C LEU A 166 11.37 4.77 0.41
N TRP A 167 10.91 3.61 0.90
CA TRP A 167 10.78 2.40 0.08
C TRP A 167 9.31 2.08 -0.19
N MET A 168 8.87 2.37 -1.40
CA MET A 168 7.47 2.18 -1.81
C MET A 168 7.20 0.72 -2.17
N CYS A 169 6.39 0.05 -1.35
CA CYS A 169 5.92 -1.34 -1.53
C CYS A 169 4.39 -1.41 -1.51
N SER A 170 3.72 -0.36 -1.95
CA SER A 170 2.26 -0.17 -1.85
C SER A 170 1.44 -1.04 -2.82
N GLY A 171 2.10 -1.79 -3.73
CA GLY A 171 1.41 -2.56 -4.75
C GLY A 171 0.85 -1.69 -5.88
N TYR A 172 -0.03 -2.26 -6.69
CA TYR A 172 -0.61 -1.59 -7.86
C TYR A 172 -2.15 -1.58 -7.84
N TYR A 173 -2.78 -2.22 -6.88
CA TYR A 173 -4.23 -2.14 -6.72
C TYR A 173 -4.66 -0.88 -5.99
N ARG A 174 -5.78 -0.33 -6.41
CA ARG A 174 -6.48 0.69 -5.64
C ARG A 174 -7.38 0.00 -4.60
N TYR A 175 -6.98 0.02 -3.33
CA TYR A 175 -7.67 -0.70 -2.25
C TYR A 175 -9.04 -0.14 -1.90
N GLU A 176 -9.26 1.15 -2.15
CA GLU A 176 -10.51 1.85 -1.79
C GLU A 176 -11.64 1.55 -2.78
N LYS A 177 -11.30 1.38 -4.05
CA LYS A 177 -12.29 1.18 -5.12
C LYS A 177 -11.67 0.41 -6.28
N GLY A 178 -12.19 -0.78 -6.55
CA GLY A 178 -11.87 -1.52 -7.77
C GLY A 178 -12.45 -0.81 -9.01
N TYR A 179 -11.89 -1.10 -10.17
CA TYR A 179 -12.46 -0.65 -11.43
C TYR A 179 -13.74 -1.43 -11.72
N VAL A 180 -14.83 -0.72 -11.93
CA VAL A 180 -16.12 -1.28 -12.36
C VAL A 180 -16.43 -0.68 -13.71
N PRO A 181 -16.49 -1.48 -14.79
CA PRO A 181 -16.92 -0.99 -16.09
C PRO A 181 -18.38 -0.56 -16.06
N GLU A 182 -18.72 0.43 -16.87
CA GLU A 182 -20.11 0.82 -17.11
C GLU A 182 -20.72 -0.10 -18.15
N PHE A 183 -21.76 -0.84 -17.77
CA PHE A 183 -22.52 -1.68 -18.68
C PHE A 183 -23.90 -1.09 -18.89
N ALA A 184 -24.31 -0.93 -20.17
CA ALA A 184 -25.65 -0.48 -20.50
C ALA A 184 -26.68 -1.49 -19.93
N GLY A 185 -27.68 -0.98 -19.21
CA GLY A 185 -28.74 -1.79 -18.60
C GLY A 185 -28.35 -2.46 -17.27
N ILE A 186 -27.20 -2.13 -16.69
CA ILE A 186 -26.82 -2.72 -15.39
C ILE A 186 -27.82 -2.41 -14.28
N ASP A 187 -28.47 -1.25 -14.32
CA ASP A 187 -29.47 -0.83 -13.35
C ASP A 187 -30.79 -1.62 -13.49
N ASP A 188 -31.05 -2.23 -14.63
CA ASP A 188 -32.20 -3.09 -14.87
C ASP A 188 -31.99 -4.52 -14.36
N TYR A 189 -30.74 -4.89 -14.07
CA TYR A 189 -30.41 -6.21 -13.56
C TYR A 189 -30.93 -6.39 -12.13
N LYS A 190 -31.69 -7.46 -11.91
CA LYS A 190 -32.34 -7.74 -10.62
C LYS A 190 -31.56 -8.73 -9.74
N GLY A 191 -30.43 -9.23 -10.26
CA GLY A 191 -29.53 -10.10 -9.50
C GLY A 191 -28.50 -9.30 -8.68
N GLN A 192 -27.69 -10.00 -7.95
CA GLN A 192 -26.61 -9.41 -7.16
C GLN A 192 -25.38 -9.18 -8.04
N VAL A 193 -24.82 -7.98 -7.99
CA VAL A 193 -23.54 -7.64 -8.62
C VAL A 193 -22.49 -7.53 -7.52
N VAL A 194 -21.39 -8.26 -7.66
CA VAL A 194 -20.32 -8.30 -6.67
C VAL A 194 -18.97 -8.01 -7.33
N HIS A 195 -18.24 -7.04 -6.80
CA HIS A 195 -16.86 -6.84 -7.19
C HIS A 195 -15.95 -7.78 -6.37
N PRO A 196 -15.01 -8.53 -6.98
CA PRO A 196 -14.15 -9.50 -6.27
C PRO A 196 -13.34 -8.91 -5.11
N GLN A 197 -13.00 -7.62 -5.18
CA GLN A 197 -12.27 -6.91 -4.11
C GLN A 197 -13.10 -6.73 -2.83
N HIS A 198 -14.44 -6.76 -2.96
CA HIS A 198 -15.40 -6.57 -1.88
C HIS A 198 -16.33 -7.78 -1.78
N TRP A 199 -15.75 -8.97 -1.80
CA TRP A 199 -16.49 -10.22 -1.73
C TRP A 199 -17.17 -10.36 -0.37
N PRO A 200 -18.54 -10.50 -0.31
CA PRO A 200 -19.23 -10.76 0.95
C PRO A 200 -18.90 -12.16 1.46
N GLU A 201 -18.51 -12.27 2.74
CA GLU A 201 -18.09 -13.55 3.33
C GLU A 201 -19.23 -14.57 3.42
N ASP A 202 -20.48 -14.08 3.54
CA ASP A 202 -21.72 -14.86 3.66
C ASP A 202 -22.45 -15.08 2.34
N LEU A 203 -21.84 -14.73 1.21
CA LEU A 203 -22.48 -14.86 -0.10
C LEU A 203 -22.70 -16.33 -0.46
N ASP A 204 -23.96 -16.76 -0.40
CA ASP A 204 -24.39 -18.05 -0.94
C ASP A 204 -24.62 -17.96 -2.44
N PHE A 205 -23.76 -18.61 -3.20
CA PHE A 205 -23.85 -18.75 -4.65
C PHE A 205 -24.16 -20.17 -5.11
N ALA A 206 -24.41 -21.10 -4.16
CA ALA A 206 -24.77 -22.49 -4.47
C ALA A 206 -26.06 -22.54 -5.31
N ALA A 207 -26.07 -23.37 -6.35
CA ALA A 207 -27.18 -23.54 -7.28
C ALA A 207 -27.65 -22.25 -8.01
N LYS A 208 -26.89 -21.18 -7.96
CA LYS A 208 -27.17 -19.93 -8.70
C LYS A 208 -26.48 -19.92 -10.06
N LYS A 209 -27.07 -19.22 -11.02
CA LYS A 209 -26.38 -18.90 -12.29
C LYS A 209 -25.46 -17.72 -12.04
N VAL A 210 -24.18 -17.92 -12.20
CA VAL A 210 -23.14 -16.91 -11.99
C VAL A 210 -22.52 -16.55 -13.34
N VAL A 211 -22.37 -15.27 -13.59
CA VAL A 211 -21.63 -14.73 -14.73
C VAL A 211 -20.41 -13.98 -14.19
N VAL A 212 -19.24 -14.27 -14.72
CA VAL A 212 -17.99 -13.58 -14.41
C VAL A 212 -17.60 -12.75 -15.63
N ILE A 213 -17.30 -11.46 -15.43
CA ILE A 213 -16.95 -10.50 -16.47
C ILE A 213 -15.53 -10.01 -16.25
#